data_2214a8219f08870c224373e93ead0eae
#
_entry.id   2214a8219f08870c224373e93ead0eae
#
_cell.length_a   1.000
_cell.length_b   1.000
_cell.length_c   1.000
_cell.angle_alpha   90.00
_cell.angle_beta   90.00
_cell.angle_gamma   90.00
#
_symmetry.space_group_name_H-M   'P 1'
#
loop_
_entity.id
_entity.type
_entity.pdbx_description
1 polymer ?
#
loop_
_entity_poly.entity_id
_entity_poly.type
_entity_poly.pdbx_seq_one_letter_code
_entity_poly.pdbx_strand_id
1 'polypeptide(L)'
;MSEPAGSPRTPLGIFGGTFDPVHLGHLRLAEEAADRLGLRSVRWIPAGQPAHRQLENKPQPACATHRLEMVRRAIADNARFALDPAEVEAARPSYTVNTLERLRLPGECGAQRPLVLLLGADAFAGLPDWHRWEALLGLAHIAVAHRPGFTMDADTLPPALAAIYEKRYSASPAVLAESPAGRIVTFAMTPLTISASQIRALLAKRLSVRYLLPDAVIAYIQSALLYSPQ
;
A
#
# COMPACT_ATOMS: atom_id res chain seq x y z
N MET A 1 -1.76 -22.29 -17.75
CA MET A 1 -0.47 -22.30 -18.48
C MET A 1 0.62 -22.05 -17.47
N SER A 2 1.44 -23.06 -17.16
CA SER A 2 2.58 -22.95 -16.24
C SER A 2 3.66 -22.13 -16.92
N GLU A 3 4.18 -21.10 -16.27
CA GLU A 3 5.36 -20.37 -16.76
C GLU A 3 6.56 -21.33 -16.88
N PRO A 4 7.39 -21.23 -17.94
CA PRO A 4 8.56 -22.09 -18.09
C PRO A 4 9.53 -21.85 -16.92
N ALA A 5 10.05 -22.95 -16.36
CA ALA A 5 11.07 -22.91 -15.33
C ALA A 5 12.32 -22.17 -15.87
N GLY A 6 12.64 -21.01 -15.31
CA GLY A 6 13.81 -20.20 -15.67
C GLY A 6 13.51 -18.78 -16.17
N SER A 7 12.26 -18.38 -16.40
CA SER A 7 11.93 -16.97 -16.67
C SER A 7 12.07 -16.14 -15.38
N PRO A 8 12.62 -14.91 -15.43
CA PRO A 8 12.66 -14.03 -14.28
C PRO A 8 11.23 -13.84 -13.77
N ARG A 9 11.01 -14.19 -12.49
CA ARG A 9 9.69 -14.14 -11.88
C ARG A 9 9.28 -12.68 -11.74
N THR A 10 8.27 -12.26 -12.47
CA THR A 10 7.82 -10.86 -12.43
C THR A 10 7.21 -10.52 -11.07
N PRO A 11 7.76 -9.55 -10.32
CA PRO A 11 7.28 -9.20 -9.00
C PRO A 11 5.85 -8.67 -9.00
N LEU A 12 5.11 -8.95 -7.93
CA LEU A 12 3.76 -8.44 -7.67
C LEU A 12 3.82 -7.40 -6.56
N GLY A 13 3.36 -6.17 -6.85
CA GLY A 13 3.18 -5.13 -5.84
C GLY A 13 1.99 -5.45 -4.92
N ILE A 14 2.17 -5.24 -3.62
CA ILE A 14 1.14 -5.36 -2.59
C ILE A 14 0.98 -3.98 -1.95
N PHE A 15 -0.17 -3.37 -2.14
CA PHE A 15 -0.44 -2.03 -1.63
C PHE A 15 -1.65 -2.06 -0.68
N GLY A 16 -1.35 -2.18 0.60
CA GLY A 16 -2.32 -2.11 1.69
C GLY A 16 -2.54 -0.69 2.18
N GLY A 17 -3.73 -0.41 2.68
CA GLY A 17 -4.03 0.90 3.25
C GLY A 17 -5.46 1.05 3.73
N THR A 18 -5.70 2.06 4.56
CA THR A 18 -7.06 2.39 4.99
C THR A 18 -7.89 2.97 3.84
N PHE A 19 -7.28 3.79 2.98
CA PHE A 19 -7.90 4.45 1.81
C PHE A 19 -9.20 5.18 2.17
N ASP A 20 -9.11 6.16 3.04
CA ASP A 20 -10.26 6.86 3.65
C ASP A 20 -10.27 8.39 3.38
N PRO A 21 -10.50 8.84 2.13
CA PRO A 21 -10.64 8.07 0.90
C PRO A 21 -9.30 7.76 0.21
N VAL A 22 -9.34 6.87 -0.79
CA VAL A 22 -8.29 6.74 -1.80
C VAL A 22 -8.17 8.06 -2.57
N HIS A 23 -6.94 8.45 -2.96
CA HIS A 23 -6.68 9.73 -3.63
C HIS A 23 -5.53 9.63 -4.65
N LEU A 24 -5.34 10.69 -5.46
CA LEU A 24 -4.34 10.70 -6.53
C LEU A 24 -2.91 10.43 -6.03
N GLY A 25 -2.58 10.81 -4.78
CA GLY A 25 -1.28 10.46 -4.18
C GLY A 25 -1.06 8.95 -4.05
N HIS A 26 -2.10 8.19 -3.68
CA HIS A 26 -2.03 6.72 -3.64
C HIS A 26 -1.88 6.13 -5.04
N LEU A 27 -2.67 6.60 -6.01
CA LEU A 27 -2.64 6.11 -7.39
C LEU A 27 -1.28 6.36 -8.02
N ARG A 28 -0.72 7.56 -7.82
CA ARG A 28 0.58 7.92 -8.37
C ARG A 28 1.71 7.08 -7.77
N LEU A 29 1.67 6.82 -6.46
CA LEU A 29 2.63 5.93 -5.80
C LEU A 29 2.62 4.54 -6.44
N ALA A 30 1.44 3.94 -6.62
CA ALA A 30 1.31 2.60 -7.19
C ALA A 30 1.77 2.53 -8.65
N GLU A 31 1.47 3.56 -9.46
CA GLU A 31 1.93 3.66 -10.85
C GLU A 31 3.45 3.76 -10.93
N GLU A 32 4.05 4.70 -10.18
CA GLU A 32 5.49 4.86 -10.20
C GLU A 32 6.23 3.65 -9.63
N ALA A 33 5.66 2.98 -8.62
CA ALA A 33 6.20 1.72 -8.16
C ALA A 33 6.20 0.66 -9.27
N ALA A 34 5.09 0.53 -10.01
CA ALA A 34 5.01 -0.43 -11.11
C ALA A 34 6.06 -0.15 -12.20
N ASP A 35 6.24 1.12 -12.57
CA ASP A 35 7.22 1.52 -13.61
C ASP A 35 8.67 1.35 -13.13
N ARG A 36 9.00 1.86 -11.95
CA ARG A 36 10.39 1.94 -11.45
C ARG A 36 10.92 0.60 -10.95
N LEU A 37 10.04 -0.27 -10.46
CA LEU A 37 10.41 -1.55 -9.87
C LEU A 37 10.13 -2.74 -10.81
N GLY A 38 9.64 -2.49 -12.03
CA GLY A 38 9.31 -3.53 -13.00
C GLY A 38 8.20 -4.48 -12.51
N LEU A 39 7.20 -3.95 -11.77
CA LEU A 39 6.09 -4.77 -11.30
C LEU A 39 5.10 -5.05 -12.44
N ARG A 40 4.68 -6.30 -12.58
CA ARG A 40 3.66 -6.67 -13.57
C ARG A 40 2.30 -6.06 -13.24
N SER A 41 1.96 -6.06 -11.96
CA SER A 41 0.70 -5.53 -11.44
C SER A 41 0.85 -5.13 -9.98
N VAL A 42 -0.11 -4.34 -9.49
CA VAL A 42 -0.24 -3.97 -8.07
C VAL A 42 -1.59 -4.43 -7.55
N ARG A 43 -1.57 -5.23 -6.49
CA ARG A 43 -2.76 -5.69 -5.77
C ARG A 43 -3.08 -4.69 -4.66
N TRP A 44 -4.23 -4.06 -4.75
CA TRP A 44 -4.74 -3.09 -3.79
C TRP A 44 -5.57 -3.80 -2.72
N ILE A 45 -5.20 -3.62 -1.46
CA ILE A 45 -5.80 -4.33 -0.31
C ILE A 45 -6.33 -3.32 0.69
N PRO A 46 -7.59 -2.87 0.56
CA PRO A 46 -8.22 -2.00 1.55
C PRO A 46 -8.35 -2.72 2.90
N ALA A 47 -7.87 -2.08 3.97
CA ALA A 47 -7.98 -2.63 5.30
C ALA A 47 -9.46 -2.75 5.75
N GLY A 48 -9.87 -3.91 6.26
CA GLY A 48 -11.21 -4.12 6.82
C GLY A 48 -11.36 -3.33 8.12
N GLN A 49 -10.64 -3.74 9.15
CA GLN A 49 -10.57 -3.07 10.46
C GLN A 49 -9.13 -2.66 10.75
N PRO A 50 -8.71 -1.40 10.44
CA PRO A 50 -7.34 -0.97 10.63
C PRO A 50 -6.98 -0.94 12.12
N ALA A 51 -6.17 -1.91 12.57
CA ALA A 51 -5.84 -2.11 13.98
C ALA A 51 -5.12 -0.91 14.61
N HIS A 52 -4.22 -0.24 13.87
CA HIS A 52 -3.48 0.92 14.36
C HIS A 52 -4.38 2.13 14.70
N ARG A 53 -5.53 2.30 14.03
CA ARG A 53 -6.44 3.41 14.31
C ARG A 53 -7.21 3.25 15.62
N GLN A 54 -7.44 2.02 16.05
CA GLN A 54 -8.07 1.74 17.34
C GLN A 54 -7.14 2.11 18.50
N LEU A 55 -5.82 1.96 18.31
CA LEU A 55 -4.81 2.29 19.32
C LEU A 55 -4.55 3.80 19.45
N GLU A 56 -4.74 4.57 18.36
CA GLU A 56 -4.37 5.99 18.30
C GLU A 56 -5.52 6.97 18.62
N ASN A 57 -6.67 6.48 19.07
CA ASN A 57 -7.86 7.30 19.35
C ASN A 57 -8.26 8.26 18.20
N LYS A 58 -7.95 7.87 16.95
CA LYS A 58 -8.28 8.63 15.74
C LYS A 58 -9.77 8.46 15.38
N PRO A 59 -10.37 9.45 14.70
CA PRO A 59 -11.74 9.34 14.21
C PRO A 59 -11.92 8.07 13.39
N GLN A 60 -13.05 7.38 13.59
CA GLN A 60 -13.37 6.16 12.85
C GLN A 60 -13.42 6.46 11.34
N PRO A 61 -12.82 5.63 10.51
CA PRO A 61 -12.89 5.77 9.07
C PRO A 61 -14.32 5.49 8.57
N ALA A 62 -14.60 5.89 7.34
CA ALA A 62 -15.78 5.38 6.63
C ALA A 62 -15.81 3.85 6.67
N CYS A 63 -17.00 3.25 6.66
CA CYS A 63 -17.10 1.79 6.79
C CYS A 63 -16.28 1.08 5.68
N ALA A 64 -15.84 -0.14 5.98
CA ALA A 64 -14.91 -0.86 5.11
C ALA A 64 -15.46 -1.08 3.69
N THR A 65 -16.77 -1.30 3.57
CA THR A 65 -17.45 -1.48 2.27
C THR A 65 -17.41 -0.21 1.42
N HIS A 66 -17.60 0.97 2.02
CA HIS A 66 -17.46 2.25 1.30
C HIS A 66 -16.01 2.49 0.84
N ARG A 67 -15.03 2.16 1.69
CA ARG A 67 -13.61 2.32 1.33
C ARG A 67 -13.18 1.36 0.22
N LEU A 68 -13.66 0.12 0.26
CA LEU A 68 -13.48 -0.88 -0.80
C LEU A 68 -14.06 -0.38 -2.13
N GLU A 69 -15.29 0.15 -2.11
CA GLU A 69 -15.95 0.66 -3.31
C GLU A 69 -15.24 1.89 -3.89
N MET A 70 -14.75 2.79 -3.04
CA MET A 70 -13.94 3.94 -3.50
C MET A 70 -12.65 3.47 -4.21
N VAL A 71 -11.95 2.47 -3.65
CA VAL A 71 -10.75 1.90 -4.31
C VAL A 71 -11.14 1.21 -5.61
N ARG A 72 -12.21 0.42 -5.66
CA ARG A 72 -12.69 -0.23 -6.89
C ARG A 72 -12.88 0.78 -8.02
N ARG A 73 -13.57 1.90 -7.73
CA ARG A 73 -13.80 2.98 -8.71
C ARG A 73 -12.53 3.69 -9.11
N ALA A 74 -11.61 3.90 -8.16
CA ALA A 74 -10.36 4.60 -8.42
C ALA A 74 -9.42 3.85 -9.37
N ILE A 75 -9.47 2.51 -9.38
CA ILE A 75 -8.55 1.68 -10.15
C ILE A 75 -9.18 1.00 -11.37
N ALA A 76 -10.47 1.25 -11.63
CA ALA A 76 -11.26 0.52 -12.63
C ALA A 76 -10.65 0.55 -14.04
N ASP A 77 -10.07 1.67 -14.43
CA ASP A 77 -9.54 1.89 -15.78
C ASP A 77 -8.06 1.51 -15.93
N ASN A 78 -7.45 0.92 -14.87
CA ASN A 78 -6.04 0.56 -14.90
C ASN A 78 -5.84 -0.96 -14.92
N ALA A 79 -5.45 -1.48 -16.07
CA ALA A 79 -5.23 -2.91 -16.28
C ALA A 79 -4.11 -3.54 -15.42
N ARG A 80 -3.21 -2.71 -14.87
CA ARG A 80 -2.15 -3.16 -13.94
C ARG A 80 -2.62 -3.28 -12.50
N PHE A 81 -3.79 -2.73 -12.15
CA PHE A 81 -4.28 -2.71 -10.78
C PHE A 81 -5.36 -3.78 -10.56
N ALA A 82 -5.24 -4.52 -9.48
CA ALA A 82 -6.20 -5.53 -9.08
C ALA A 82 -6.68 -5.26 -7.64
N LEU A 83 -7.98 -5.37 -7.40
CA LEU A 83 -8.58 -5.23 -6.07
C LEU A 83 -8.60 -6.59 -5.36
N ASP A 84 -8.18 -6.62 -4.10
CA ASP A 84 -8.31 -7.76 -3.21
C ASP A 84 -9.20 -7.36 -2.01
N PRO A 85 -10.42 -7.86 -1.93
CA PRO A 85 -11.38 -7.48 -0.89
C PRO A 85 -11.22 -8.27 0.42
N ALA A 86 -10.33 -9.25 0.48
CA ALA A 86 -10.31 -10.28 1.54
C ALA A 86 -10.23 -9.72 2.97
N GLU A 87 -9.52 -8.60 3.21
CA GLU A 87 -9.48 -8.00 4.55
C GLU A 87 -10.83 -7.38 4.95
N VAL A 88 -11.54 -6.80 3.98
CA VAL A 88 -12.89 -6.22 4.23
C VAL A 88 -13.91 -7.32 4.51
N GLU A 89 -13.81 -8.44 3.80
CA GLU A 89 -14.71 -9.58 3.95
C GLU A 89 -14.44 -10.40 5.22
N ALA A 90 -13.21 -10.36 5.74
CA ALA A 90 -12.79 -11.19 6.87
C ALA A 90 -13.37 -10.78 8.24
N ALA A 91 -13.97 -9.59 8.36
CA ALA A 91 -14.58 -9.04 9.60
C ALA A 91 -13.69 -9.13 10.86
N ARG A 92 -12.36 -9.08 10.69
CA ARG A 92 -11.35 -9.19 11.76
C ARG A 92 -10.31 -8.06 11.62
N PRO A 93 -9.51 -7.78 12.67
CA PRO A 93 -8.45 -6.80 12.58
C PRO A 93 -7.48 -7.09 11.42
N SER A 94 -7.18 -6.04 10.66
CA SER A 94 -6.31 -6.10 9.50
C SER A 94 -4.85 -5.94 9.92
N TYR A 95 -4.05 -6.99 9.73
CA TYR A 95 -2.61 -6.98 9.94
C TYR A 95 -1.89 -7.40 8.66
N THR A 96 -0.94 -6.61 8.22
CA THR A 96 -0.17 -6.85 6.98
C THR A 96 0.48 -8.23 6.96
N VAL A 97 1.01 -8.71 8.10
CA VAL A 97 1.62 -10.04 8.20
C VAL A 97 0.63 -11.15 7.85
N ASN A 98 -0.61 -11.09 8.37
CA ASN A 98 -1.64 -12.09 8.08
C ASN A 98 -2.02 -12.09 6.59
N THR A 99 -2.06 -10.91 5.98
CA THR A 99 -2.34 -10.76 4.55
C THR A 99 -1.22 -11.37 3.71
N LEU A 100 0.03 -11.11 4.04
CA LEU A 100 1.16 -11.69 3.33
C LEU A 100 1.23 -13.21 3.54
N GLU A 101 0.96 -13.72 4.75
CA GLU A 101 0.86 -15.16 5.01
C GLU A 101 -0.22 -15.82 4.14
N ARG A 102 -1.41 -15.20 4.03
CA ARG A 102 -2.47 -15.68 3.11
C ARG A 102 -1.99 -15.72 1.67
N LEU A 103 -1.36 -14.63 1.20
CA LEU A 103 -0.87 -14.55 -0.18
C LEU A 103 0.22 -15.60 -0.50
N ARG A 104 0.90 -16.15 0.52
CA ARG A 104 1.89 -17.22 0.39
C ARG A 104 1.28 -18.62 0.27
N LEU A 105 0.00 -18.78 0.51
CA LEU A 105 -0.67 -20.08 0.40
C LEU A 105 -0.71 -20.59 -1.05
N PRO A 106 -0.72 -21.92 -1.25
CA PRO A 106 -1.05 -22.53 -2.53
C PRO A 106 -2.46 -22.07 -2.98
N GLY A 107 -2.60 -21.75 -4.27
CA GLY A 107 -3.86 -21.22 -4.81
C GLY A 107 -3.98 -19.69 -4.82
N GLU A 108 -3.16 -19.02 -4.02
CA GLU A 108 -2.97 -17.56 -4.05
C GLU A 108 -1.74 -17.18 -4.91
N CYS A 109 -0.79 -16.45 -4.37
CA CYS A 109 0.45 -16.15 -5.08
C CYS A 109 1.51 -17.26 -4.95
N GLY A 110 1.40 -18.09 -3.93
CA GLY A 110 2.31 -19.18 -3.62
C GLY A 110 3.65 -18.73 -3.01
N ALA A 111 4.43 -19.71 -2.56
CA ALA A 111 5.66 -19.48 -1.80
C ALA A 111 6.77 -18.81 -2.63
N GLN A 112 6.78 -19.00 -3.95
CA GLN A 112 7.91 -18.67 -4.81
C GLN A 112 7.75 -17.37 -5.59
N ARG A 113 6.57 -16.77 -5.68
CA ARG A 113 6.35 -15.52 -6.40
C ARG A 113 6.97 -14.36 -5.62
N PRO A 114 7.79 -13.49 -6.24
CA PRO A 114 8.25 -12.27 -5.58
C PRO A 114 7.07 -11.36 -5.22
N LEU A 115 6.88 -11.06 -3.94
CA LEU A 115 5.92 -10.08 -3.43
C LEU A 115 6.67 -8.84 -2.99
N VAL A 116 6.15 -7.65 -3.32
CA VAL A 116 6.75 -6.36 -2.97
C VAL A 116 5.74 -5.51 -2.23
N LEU A 117 5.89 -5.39 -0.92
CA LEU A 117 5.07 -4.50 -0.09
C LEU A 117 5.44 -3.04 -0.36
N LEU A 118 4.49 -2.25 -0.82
CA LEU A 118 4.67 -0.83 -1.15
C LEU A 118 4.33 0.04 0.06
N LEU A 119 5.27 0.85 0.51
CA LEU A 119 5.11 1.74 1.66
C LEU A 119 5.59 3.15 1.31
N GLY A 120 4.97 4.17 1.90
CA GLY A 120 5.58 5.49 2.00
C GLY A 120 6.64 5.53 3.11
N ALA A 121 7.55 6.51 3.07
CA ALA A 121 8.64 6.66 4.04
C ALA A 121 8.14 6.71 5.49
N ASP A 122 7.05 7.44 5.76
CA ASP A 122 6.48 7.54 7.11
C ASP A 122 5.97 6.19 7.64
N ALA A 123 5.31 5.40 6.77
CA ALA A 123 4.82 4.07 7.12
C ALA A 123 5.98 3.09 7.36
N PHE A 124 7.06 3.22 6.60
CA PHE A 124 8.26 2.41 6.79
C PHE A 124 8.98 2.78 8.10
N ALA A 125 9.13 4.06 8.43
CA ALA A 125 9.73 4.49 9.70
C ALA A 125 8.93 4.00 10.91
N GLY A 126 7.59 3.93 10.81
CA GLY A 126 6.70 3.36 11.83
C GLY A 126 6.55 1.83 11.79
N LEU A 127 7.31 1.13 10.95
CA LEU A 127 7.18 -0.32 10.79
C LEU A 127 7.36 -1.13 12.09
N PRO A 128 8.27 -0.75 13.03
CA PRO A 128 8.46 -1.45 14.30
C PRO A 128 7.20 -1.51 15.19
N ASP A 129 6.23 -0.63 14.98
CA ASP A 129 4.96 -0.64 15.71
C ASP A 129 3.91 -1.58 15.09
N TRP A 130 4.24 -2.22 13.96
CA TRP A 130 3.32 -3.13 13.29
C TRP A 130 3.37 -4.53 13.90
N HIS A 131 2.21 -5.16 13.97
CA HIS A 131 2.10 -6.52 14.49
C HIS A 131 3.01 -7.51 13.76
N ARG A 132 3.95 -8.16 14.49
CA ARG A 132 4.91 -9.12 13.95
C ARG A 132 5.72 -8.58 12.75
N TRP A 133 6.12 -7.32 12.82
CA TRP A 133 6.78 -6.62 11.72
C TRP A 133 8.07 -7.30 11.22
N GLU A 134 8.83 -7.96 12.12
CA GLU A 134 10.05 -8.69 11.76
C GLU A 134 9.79 -9.82 10.76
N ALA A 135 8.58 -10.41 10.78
CA ALA A 135 8.22 -11.48 9.87
C ALA A 135 7.98 -11.00 8.43
N LEU A 136 7.73 -9.70 8.22
CA LEU A 136 7.34 -9.16 6.91
C LEU A 136 8.40 -9.41 5.84
N LEU A 137 9.69 -9.25 6.17
CA LEU A 137 10.79 -9.49 5.21
C LEU A 137 10.99 -10.97 4.87
N GLY A 138 10.48 -11.88 5.69
CA GLY A 138 10.39 -13.31 5.33
C GLY A 138 9.27 -13.61 4.32
N LEU A 139 8.30 -12.70 4.20
CA LEU A 139 7.09 -12.89 3.39
C LEU A 139 7.07 -12.04 2.12
N ALA A 140 7.72 -10.89 2.12
CA ALA A 140 7.76 -9.96 0.97
C ALA A 140 9.08 -9.17 0.97
N HIS A 141 9.43 -8.60 -0.17
CA HIS A 141 10.31 -7.44 -0.24
C HIS A 141 9.56 -6.21 0.24
N ILE A 142 10.28 -5.16 0.63
CA ILE A 142 9.70 -3.86 0.97
C ILE A 142 10.23 -2.82 -0.02
N ALA A 143 9.34 -2.09 -0.66
CA ALA A 143 9.69 -0.95 -1.51
C ALA A 143 9.18 0.34 -0.86
N VAL A 144 10.09 1.28 -0.60
CA VAL A 144 9.79 2.51 0.10
C VAL A 144 9.79 3.69 -0.86
N ALA A 145 8.61 4.30 -1.01
CA ALA A 145 8.45 5.52 -1.78
C ALA A 145 8.87 6.74 -0.95
N HIS A 146 9.71 7.60 -1.52
CA HIS A 146 10.14 8.84 -0.89
C HIS A 146 10.04 10.02 -1.85
N ARG A 147 10.08 11.24 -1.31
CA ARG A 147 10.12 12.45 -2.14
C ARG A 147 11.49 12.59 -2.82
N PRO A 148 11.56 13.19 -4.03
CA PRO A 148 12.85 13.52 -4.65
C PRO A 148 13.72 14.37 -3.71
N GLY A 149 15.01 14.09 -3.70
CA GLY A 149 15.96 14.78 -2.80
C GLY A 149 15.96 14.29 -1.35
N PHE A 150 15.03 13.40 -0.97
CA PHE A 150 15.09 12.71 0.32
C PHE A 150 15.95 11.45 0.17
N THR A 151 17.00 11.35 0.98
CA THR A 151 17.79 10.12 1.12
C THR A 151 17.35 9.44 2.39
N MET A 152 16.95 8.18 2.30
CA MET A 152 16.67 7.39 3.48
C MET A 152 17.99 6.99 4.11
N ASP A 153 18.28 7.55 5.28
CA ASP A 153 19.46 7.26 6.05
C ASP A 153 19.11 6.33 7.21
N ALA A 154 19.94 5.30 7.42
CA ALA A 154 19.76 4.38 8.53
C ALA A 154 19.73 5.11 9.88
N ASP A 155 20.52 6.18 10.04
CA ASP A 155 20.60 6.97 11.26
C ASP A 155 19.28 7.68 11.62
N THR A 156 18.38 7.85 10.65
CA THR A 156 17.05 8.45 10.87
C THR A 156 15.97 7.44 11.23
N LEU A 157 16.27 6.14 11.15
CA LEU A 157 15.36 5.06 11.44
C LEU A 157 15.45 4.59 12.89
N PRO A 158 14.37 4.02 13.46
CA PRO A 158 14.44 3.31 14.73
C PRO A 158 15.56 2.25 14.72
N PRO A 159 16.34 2.07 15.79
CA PRO A 159 17.57 1.23 15.77
C PRO A 159 17.34 -0.20 15.27
N ALA A 160 16.24 -0.84 15.65
CA ALA A 160 15.91 -2.18 15.20
C ALA A 160 15.65 -2.25 13.68
N LEU A 161 15.02 -1.22 13.12
CA LEU A 161 14.74 -1.12 11.68
C LEU A 161 16.01 -0.74 10.91
N ALA A 162 16.86 0.16 11.47
CA ALA A 162 18.12 0.57 10.89
C ALA A 162 19.05 -0.63 10.63
N ALA A 163 19.23 -1.49 11.64
CA ALA A 163 20.06 -2.70 11.53
C ALA A 163 19.55 -3.69 10.46
N ILE A 164 18.23 -3.77 10.25
CA ILE A 164 17.63 -4.58 9.18
C ILE A 164 17.81 -3.89 7.83
N TYR A 165 17.60 -2.58 7.77
CA TYR A 165 17.75 -1.78 6.56
C TYR A 165 19.16 -1.92 5.98
N GLU A 166 20.19 -1.71 6.75
CA GLU A 166 21.61 -1.86 6.33
C GLU A 166 21.91 -3.24 5.72
N LYS A 167 21.37 -4.30 6.31
CA LYS A 167 21.60 -5.69 5.85
C LYS A 167 20.80 -6.07 4.60
N ARG A 168 19.65 -5.44 4.37
CA ARG A 168 18.65 -5.88 3.36
C ARG A 168 18.46 -4.89 2.22
N TYR A 169 18.98 -3.67 2.36
CA TYR A 169 18.88 -2.63 1.36
C TYR A 169 19.64 -2.98 0.07
N SER A 170 19.05 -2.61 -1.05
CA SER A 170 19.68 -2.62 -2.37
C SER A 170 19.24 -1.40 -3.16
N ALA A 171 20.19 -0.74 -3.81
CA ALA A 171 19.91 0.37 -4.72
C ALA A 171 19.32 -0.11 -6.06
N SER A 172 19.53 -1.39 -6.41
CA SER A 172 19.03 -1.97 -7.67
C SER A 172 17.68 -2.65 -7.46
N PRO A 173 16.61 -2.25 -8.15
CA PRO A 173 15.32 -2.94 -8.09
C PRO A 173 15.36 -4.33 -8.76
N ALA A 174 16.37 -4.65 -9.56
CA ALA A 174 16.51 -5.96 -10.21
C ALA A 174 16.53 -7.12 -9.20
N VAL A 175 17.04 -6.90 -7.99
CA VAL A 175 17.07 -7.91 -6.91
C VAL A 175 15.68 -8.42 -6.49
N LEU A 176 14.62 -7.68 -6.81
CA LEU A 176 13.25 -8.08 -6.48
C LEU A 176 12.77 -9.31 -7.26
N ALA A 177 13.38 -9.61 -8.42
CA ALA A 177 13.05 -10.78 -9.22
C ALA A 177 13.90 -12.03 -8.85
N GLU A 178 14.95 -11.87 -8.05
CA GLU A 178 15.92 -12.93 -7.73
C GLU A 178 15.42 -13.87 -6.63
N SER A 179 14.59 -13.38 -5.73
CA SER A 179 14.07 -14.14 -4.58
C SER A 179 12.60 -13.79 -4.30
N PRO A 180 11.87 -14.63 -3.57
CA PRO A 180 10.47 -14.35 -3.23
C PRO A 180 10.28 -13.15 -2.30
N ALA A 181 11.26 -12.86 -1.43
CA ALA A 181 11.15 -11.89 -0.34
C ALA A 181 12.54 -11.45 0.18
N GLY A 182 12.59 -10.53 1.14
CA GLY A 182 13.76 -10.28 1.99
C GLY A 182 14.64 -9.12 1.59
N ARG A 183 14.31 -8.36 0.56
CA ARG A 183 15.04 -7.16 0.15
C ARG A 183 14.28 -5.89 0.50
N ILE A 184 15.01 -4.80 0.69
CA ILE A 184 14.47 -3.46 0.82
C ILE A 184 15.03 -2.62 -0.32
N VAL A 185 14.15 -1.94 -1.05
CA VAL A 185 14.54 -0.98 -2.10
C VAL A 185 13.84 0.35 -1.85
N THR A 186 14.42 1.43 -2.35
CA THR A 186 13.80 2.75 -2.27
C THR A 186 13.59 3.31 -3.67
N PHE A 187 12.59 4.15 -3.85
CA PHE A 187 12.38 4.85 -5.11
C PHE A 187 11.79 6.25 -4.87
N ALA A 188 12.29 7.22 -5.63
CA ALA A 188 11.75 8.55 -5.62
C ALA A 188 10.42 8.57 -6.37
N MET A 189 9.40 9.24 -5.83
CA MET A 189 8.10 9.43 -6.49
C MET A 189 7.79 10.92 -6.71
N THR A 190 6.93 11.20 -7.68
CA THR A 190 6.40 12.56 -7.88
C THR A 190 5.77 13.08 -6.59
N PRO A 191 6.22 14.23 -6.06
CA PRO A 191 5.72 14.74 -4.79
C PRO A 191 4.31 15.30 -4.94
N LEU A 192 3.33 14.55 -4.44
CA LEU A 192 1.95 15.02 -4.31
C LEU A 192 1.63 15.22 -2.84
N THR A 193 1.45 16.50 -2.44
CA THR A 193 1.07 16.84 -1.06
C THR A 193 -0.44 16.69 -0.88
N ILE A 194 -0.93 15.46 -0.99
CA ILE A 194 -2.34 15.10 -0.85
C ILE A 194 -2.46 14.11 0.32
N SER A 195 -3.37 14.38 1.25
CA SER A 195 -3.69 13.44 2.34
C SER A 195 -5.20 13.21 2.47
N ALA A 196 -5.58 12.00 2.90
CA ALA A 196 -6.96 11.67 3.19
C ALA A 196 -7.57 12.58 4.27
N SER A 197 -6.79 12.99 5.27
CA SER A 197 -7.24 13.92 6.32
C SER A 197 -7.57 15.31 5.77
N GLN A 198 -6.73 15.84 4.87
CA GLN A 198 -7.00 17.10 4.17
C GLN A 198 -8.29 17.02 3.35
N ILE A 199 -8.47 15.93 2.60
CA ILE A 199 -9.67 15.71 1.78
C ILE A 199 -10.92 15.68 2.65
N ARG A 200 -10.93 14.94 3.76
CA ARG A 200 -12.06 14.90 4.69
C ARG A 200 -12.37 16.26 5.30
N ALA A 201 -11.33 17.04 5.63
CA ALA A 201 -11.50 18.40 6.14
C ALA A 201 -12.11 19.36 5.11
N LEU A 202 -11.77 19.23 3.81
CA LEU A 202 -12.39 20.00 2.73
C LEU A 202 -13.86 19.60 2.55
N LEU A 203 -14.16 18.30 2.52
CA LEU A 203 -15.54 17.79 2.38
C LEU A 203 -16.44 18.24 3.53
N ALA A 204 -15.95 18.18 4.76
CA ALA A 204 -16.68 18.67 5.95
C ALA A 204 -17.00 20.18 5.86
N LYS A 205 -16.16 20.95 5.17
CA LYS A 205 -16.37 22.39 4.90
C LYS A 205 -17.14 22.67 3.60
N ARG A 206 -17.61 21.63 2.90
CA ARG A 206 -18.24 21.72 1.57
C ARG A 206 -17.36 22.40 0.50
N LEU A 207 -16.05 22.29 0.66
CA LEU A 207 -15.08 22.80 -0.32
C LEU A 207 -14.79 21.75 -1.39
N SER A 208 -14.32 22.22 -2.56
CA SER A 208 -14.01 21.35 -3.68
C SER A 208 -12.81 20.44 -3.38
N VAL A 209 -12.97 19.14 -3.71
CA VAL A 209 -11.90 18.14 -3.68
C VAL A 209 -11.51 17.67 -5.10
N ARG A 210 -11.99 18.42 -6.11
CA ARG A 210 -11.65 18.14 -7.52
C ARG A 210 -10.14 18.19 -7.70
N TYR A 211 -9.62 17.27 -8.52
CA TYR A 211 -8.18 17.07 -8.77
C TYR A 211 -7.35 16.56 -7.59
N LEU A 212 -7.98 16.22 -6.47
CA LEU A 212 -7.34 15.47 -5.39
C LEU A 212 -7.75 13.99 -5.43
N LEU A 213 -8.91 13.71 -6.01
CA LEU A 213 -9.53 12.40 -6.17
C LEU A 213 -9.90 12.17 -7.64
N PRO A 214 -10.00 10.92 -8.10
CA PRO A 214 -10.67 10.59 -9.36
C PRO A 214 -12.16 11.01 -9.33
N ASP A 215 -12.68 11.45 -10.45
CA ASP A 215 -14.08 11.91 -10.56
C ASP A 215 -15.09 10.82 -10.14
N ALA A 216 -14.82 9.54 -10.47
CA ALA A 216 -15.66 8.42 -10.06
C ALA A 216 -15.72 8.25 -8.53
N VAL A 217 -14.64 8.58 -7.81
CA VAL A 217 -14.60 8.57 -6.33
C VAL A 217 -15.37 9.76 -5.77
N ILE A 218 -15.22 10.95 -6.36
CA ILE A 218 -15.97 12.14 -5.97
C ILE A 218 -17.48 11.90 -6.10
N ALA A 219 -17.91 11.38 -7.25
CA ALA A 219 -19.31 11.05 -7.50
C ALA A 219 -19.86 10.04 -6.47
N TYR A 220 -19.06 9.04 -6.11
CA TYR A 220 -19.46 8.06 -5.09
C TYR A 220 -19.58 8.68 -3.69
N ILE A 221 -18.61 9.49 -3.27
CA ILE A 221 -18.65 10.19 -1.98
C ILE A 221 -19.92 11.05 -1.86
N GLN A 222 -20.28 11.76 -2.94
CA GLN A 222 -21.49 12.59 -2.98
C GLN A 222 -22.77 11.77 -2.92
N SER A 223 -22.88 10.69 -3.71
CA SER A 223 -24.07 9.84 -3.74
C SER A 223 -24.29 9.07 -2.43
N ALA A 224 -23.22 8.68 -1.75
CA ALA A 224 -23.26 7.98 -0.46
C ALA A 224 -23.22 8.90 0.75
N LEU A 225 -23.25 10.23 0.55
CA LEU A 225 -23.22 11.26 1.58
C LEU A 225 -22.08 11.11 2.60
N LEU A 226 -20.91 10.63 2.12
CA LEU A 226 -19.76 10.39 2.98
C LEU A 226 -19.06 11.70 3.35
N TYR A 227 -18.53 11.76 4.60
CA TYR A 227 -17.75 12.89 5.12
C TYR A 227 -18.50 14.24 5.16
N SER A 228 -19.82 14.21 5.02
CA SER A 228 -20.67 15.40 5.15
C SER A 228 -20.69 15.88 6.61
N PRO A 229 -20.85 17.19 6.88
CA PRO A 229 -21.11 17.67 8.23
C PRO A 229 -22.43 17.04 8.74
N GLN A 230 -22.42 16.55 9.97
CA GLN A 230 -23.63 16.15 10.69
C GLN A 230 -24.44 17.39 11.09
#